data_3253c1c5313890bf9495ad2f6dbdf568
#
_entry.id   3253c1c5313890bf9495ad2f6dbdf568
#
_cell.length_a   1.000
_cell.length_b   1.000
_cell.length_c   1.000
_cell.angle_alpha   90.00
_cell.angle_beta   90.00
_cell.angle_gamma   90.00
#
_symmetry.space_group_name_H-M   'P 1'
#
loop_
_entity.id
_entity.type
_entity.pdbx_description
1 polymer ?
#
loop_
_entity_poly.entity_id
_entity_poly.type
_entity_poly.pdbx_seq_one_letter_code
_entity_poly.pdbx_strand_id
1 'polypeptide(L)'
;AGFAAANDVGCHDYRDTDAGSMLRVKGMDGFCPIGPGIVSGVDVRESLIRTYLNGEVVQDALVSDMIFGIDYQLADLCRHMTLLPGDMILTGTPANSRPMQPGDVIEVEVSGLGRLTNTVAERPAPNEAVGHQPACSEAVRRVALGSDFDAGDVRIED
;
A
#
# COMPACT_ATOMS: atom_id res chain seq x y z
N ALA A 1 8.54 0.34 -20.84
CA ALA A 1 7.86 0.09 -19.56
C ALA A 1 8.61 -0.99 -18.78
N GLY A 2 8.44 -1.02 -17.49
CA GLY A 2 9.03 -2.00 -16.59
C GLY A 2 8.20 -2.16 -15.33
N PHE A 3 8.61 -3.07 -14.46
CA PHE A 3 7.95 -3.40 -13.21
C PHE A 3 8.89 -3.22 -12.03
N ALA A 4 8.36 -2.88 -10.89
CA ALA A 4 9.06 -2.78 -9.62
C ALA A 4 8.15 -3.27 -8.49
N ALA A 5 8.74 -3.73 -7.38
CA ALA A 5 7.99 -3.86 -6.16
C ALA A 5 7.64 -2.46 -5.63
N ALA A 6 6.47 -2.32 -5.03
CA ALA A 6 6.03 -1.08 -4.42
C ALA A 6 5.19 -1.36 -3.18
N ASN A 7 5.09 -0.39 -2.28
CA ASN A 7 4.19 -0.47 -1.14
C ASN A 7 3.32 0.77 -1.10
N ASP A 8 2.00 0.59 -1.13
CA ASP A 8 1.01 1.65 -1.03
C ASP A 8 0.61 1.85 0.43
N VAL A 9 1.51 2.46 1.20
CA VAL A 9 1.29 2.75 2.62
C VAL A 9 0.16 3.76 2.79
N GLY A 10 -0.58 3.67 3.88
CA GLY A 10 -1.67 4.60 4.16
C GLY A 10 -1.88 4.87 5.64
N CYS A 11 -2.14 6.14 5.99
CA CYS A 11 -2.63 6.55 7.31
C CYS A 11 -4.16 6.61 7.26
N HIS A 12 -4.80 5.49 7.58
CA HIS A 12 -6.25 5.36 7.45
C HIS A 12 -7.05 6.19 8.44
N ASP A 13 -6.42 6.74 9.48
CA ASP A 13 -7.07 7.65 10.44
C ASP A 13 -7.58 8.95 9.78
N TYR A 14 -7.10 9.28 8.58
CA TYR A 14 -7.62 10.39 7.78
C TYR A 14 -8.73 9.99 6.79
N ARG A 15 -9.14 8.73 6.75
CA ARG A 15 -10.05 8.23 5.71
C ARG A 15 -11.40 8.95 5.70
N ASP A 16 -11.98 9.17 6.88
CA ASP A 16 -13.28 9.86 7.00
C ASP A 16 -13.17 11.33 6.58
N THR A 17 -12.08 12.00 6.96
CA THR A 17 -11.86 13.41 6.61
C THR A 17 -11.53 13.63 5.14
N ASP A 18 -10.94 12.65 4.49
CA ASP A 18 -10.64 12.71 3.05
C ASP A 18 -11.88 12.46 2.17
N ALA A 19 -12.95 11.94 2.74
CA ALA A 19 -14.24 11.74 2.08
C ALA A 19 -14.11 11.03 0.71
N GLY A 20 -13.25 10.04 0.62
CA GLY A 20 -12.99 9.25 -0.59
C GLY A 20 -11.87 9.78 -1.50
N SER A 21 -11.35 10.99 -1.29
CA SER A 21 -10.21 11.50 -2.09
C SER A 21 -8.91 10.76 -1.81
N MET A 22 -8.77 10.20 -0.61
CA MET A 22 -7.59 9.48 -0.12
C MET A 22 -6.29 10.32 -0.11
N LEU A 23 -6.39 11.64 -0.24
CA LEU A 23 -5.23 12.52 -0.37
C LEU A 23 -4.31 12.44 0.86
N ARG A 24 -4.87 12.63 2.07
CA ARG A 24 -4.09 12.58 3.32
C ARG A 24 -3.76 11.14 3.71
N VAL A 25 -4.64 10.22 3.36
CA VAL A 25 -4.44 8.78 3.62
C VAL A 25 -3.19 8.27 2.90
N LYS A 26 -2.97 8.68 1.64
CA LYS A 26 -1.94 8.12 0.75
C LYS A 26 -0.83 9.10 0.36
N GLY A 27 -1.07 10.39 0.43
CA GLY A 27 -0.20 11.41 -0.14
C GLY A 27 0.90 11.93 0.79
N MET A 28 1.17 11.28 1.91
CA MET A 28 2.25 11.71 2.81
C MET A 28 3.62 11.30 2.28
N ASP A 29 4.64 12.09 2.59
CA ASP A 29 6.01 11.79 2.23
C ASP A 29 6.42 10.40 2.72
N GLY A 30 7.03 9.61 1.84
CA GLY A 30 7.49 8.25 2.14
C GLY A 30 6.42 7.16 2.03
N PHE A 31 5.15 7.50 1.69
CA PHE A 31 4.06 6.53 1.65
C PHE A 31 3.98 5.67 0.38
N CYS A 32 4.81 5.93 -0.60
CA CYS A 32 4.87 5.12 -1.83
C CYS A 32 6.32 4.73 -2.15
N PRO A 33 6.99 3.95 -1.31
CA PRO A 33 8.30 3.44 -1.66
C PRO A 33 8.19 2.46 -2.84
N ILE A 34 9.15 2.57 -3.78
CA ILE A 34 9.21 1.77 -5.01
C ILE A 34 10.66 1.34 -5.20
N GLY A 35 10.88 0.08 -5.50
CA GLY A 35 12.24 -0.45 -5.71
C GLY A 35 12.32 -1.98 -5.57
N PRO A 36 13.57 -2.51 -5.45
CA PRO A 36 14.85 -1.80 -5.43
C PRO A 36 15.25 -1.21 -6.79
N GLY A 37 14.61 -1.62 -7.87
CA GLY A 37 14.86 -1.14 -9.22
C GLY A 37 13.68 -1.43 -10.14
N ILE A 38 13.71 -0.89 -11.36
CA ILE A 38 12.72 -1.17 -12.40
C ILE A 38 13.30 -2.22 -13.34
N VAL A 39 12.59 -3.34 -13.52
CA VAL A 39 12.97 -4.44 -14.39
C VAL A 39 12.11 -4.42 -15.64
N SER A 40 12.75 -4.37 -16.81
CA SER A 40 12.09 -4.39 -18.11
C SER A 40 12.23 -5.73 -18.79
N GLY A 41 11.32 -6.03 -19.74
CA GLY A 41 11.39 -7.23 -20.56
C GLY A 41 11.02 -8.52 -19.82
N VAL A 42 10.33 -8.42 -18.68
CA VAL A 42 9.86 -9.56 -17.88
C VAL A 42 8.34 -9.69 -17.98
N ASP A 43 7.86 -10.91 -17.88
CA ASP A 43 6.45 -11.22 -17.67
C ASP A 43 6.23 -11.49 -16.17
N VAL A 44 5.40 -10.66 -15.54
CA VAL A 44 5.14 -10.75 -14.11
C VAL A 44 3.83 -11.46 -13.77
N ARG A 45 3.07 -11.93 -14.77
CA ARG A 45 1.71 -12.45 -14.56
C ARG A 45 1.66 -13.62 -13.59
N GLU A 46 2.69 -14.47 -13.62
CA GLU A 46 2.80 -15.63 -12.72
C GLU A 46 3.75 -15.35 -11.53
N SER A 47 4.13 -14.09 -11.32
CA SER A 47 4.98 -13.72 -10.19
C SER A 47 4.20 -13.81 -8.89
N LEU A 48 4.90 -14.26 -7.84
CA LEU A 48 4.39 -14.27 -6.48
C LEU A 48 4.72 -12.93 -5.82
N ILE A 49 3.74 -12.34 -5.17
CA ILE A 49 3.89 -11.15 -4.32
C ILE A 49 3.80 -11.59 -2.88
N ARG A 50 4.76 -11.18 -2.06
CA ARG A 50 4.76 -11.37 -0.62
C ARG A 50 5.05 -10.07 0.10
N THR A 51 4.30 -9.84 1.17
CA THR A 51 4.60 -8.78 2.13
C THR A 51 5.01 -9.42 3.44
N TYR A 52 6.11 -8.95 4.00
CA TYR A 52 6.60 -9.36 5.30
C TYR A 52 6.51 -8.18 6.27
N LEU A 53 6.07 -8.44 7.47
CA LEU A 53 6.12 -7.50 8.59
C LEU A 53 6.99 -8.11 9.67
N ASN A 54 8.11 -7.47 9.98
CA ASN A 54 9.12 -7.96 10.94
C ASN A 54 9.59 -9.40 10.64
N GLY A 55 9.70 -9.74 9.34
CA GLY A 55 10.13 -11.06 8.87
C GLY A 55 9.01 -12.10 8.75
N GLU A 56 7.81 -11.83 9.24
CA GLU A 56 6.66 -12.72 9.10
C GLU A 56 5.87 -12.40 7.83
N VAL A 57 5.48 -13.42 7.07
CA VAL A 57 4.63 -13.26 5.88
C VAL A 57 3.23 -12.88 6.31
N VAL A 58 2.77 -11.70 5.89
CA VAL A 58 1.42 -11.19 6.18
C VAL A 58 0.53 -11.15 4.93
N GLN A 59 1.12 -11.06 3.73
CA GLN A 59 0.41 -11.16 2.46
C GLN A 59 1.16 -12.10 1.52
N ASP A 60 0.41 -12.92 0.78
CA ASP A 60 0.93 -13.88 -0.20
C ASP A 60 -0.12 -14.09 -1.28
N ALA A 61 0.20 -13.78 -2.55
CA ALA A 61 -0.69 -13.97 -3.69
C ALA A 61 0.08 -13.99 -5.01
N LEU A 62 -0.50 -14.58 -6.03
CA LEU A 62 -0.01 -14.45 -7.40
C LEU A 62 -0.51 -13.15 -8.03
N VAL A 63 0.27 -12.59 -8.94
CA VAL A 63 -0.16 -11.43 -9.76
C VAL A 63 -1.39 -11.79 -10.59
N SER A 64 -1.51 -13.05 -11.03
CA SER A 64 -2.68 -13.56 -11.77
C SER A 64 -3.97 -13.59 -10.94
N ASP A 65 -3.90 -13.47 -9.60
CA ASP A 65 -5.09 -13.44 -8.74
C ASP A 65 -5.78 -12.05 -8.73
N MET A 66 -5.20 -11.05 -9.39
CA MET A 66 -5.81 -9.73 -9.49
C MET A 66 -7.19 -9.80 -10.16
N ILE A 67 -8.18 -9.11 -9.57
CA ILE A 67 -9.55 -9.00 -10.11
C ILE A 67 -9.51 -8.42 -11.54
N PHE A 68 -8.68 -7.40 -11.77
CA PHE A 68 -8.42 -6.81 -13.07
C PHE A 68 -6.93 -6.90 -13.37
N GLY A 69 -6.56 -7.60 -14.43
CA GLY A 69 -5.17 -7.74 -14.85
C GLY A 69 -4.55 -6.41 -15.27
N ILE A 70 -3.22 -6.36 -15.30
CA ILE A 70 -2.44 -5.14 -15.59
C ILE A 70 -2.84 -4.52 -16.93
N ASP A 71 -2.98 -5.34 -17.98
CA ASP A 71 -3.34 -4.87 -19.33
C ASP A 71 -4.72 -4.21 -19.34
N TYR A 72 -5.68 -4.77 -18.59
CA TYR A 72 -7.01 -4.19 -18.43
C TYR A 72 -6.96 -2.83 -17.73
N GLN A 73 -6.23 -2.74 -16.61
CA GLN A 73 -6.08 -1.49 -15.87
C GLN A 73 -5.45 -0.39 -16.73
N LEU A 74 -4.39 -0.72 -17.48
CA LEU A 74 -3.75 0.22 -18.40
C LEU A 74 -4.71 0.68 -19.50
N ALA A 75 -5.43 -0.25 -20.13
CA ALA A 75 -6.39 0.07 -21.17
C ALA A 75 -7.51 0.99 -20.67
N ASP A 76 -8.00 0.76 -19.45
CA ASP A 76 -9.05 1.60 -18.86
C ASP A 76 -8.53 2.99 -18.52
N LEU A 77 -7.37 3.10 -17.87
CA LEU A 77 -6.76 4.39 -17.54
C LEU A 77 -6.50 5.25 -18.79
N CYS A 78 -5.97 4.64 -19.87
CA CYS A 78 -5.70 5.35 -21.11
C CYS A 78 -6.94 5.88 -21.84
N ARG A 79 -8.14 5.43 -21.47
CA ARG A 79 -9.39 6.01 -21.98
C ARG A 79 -9.68 7.38 -21.39
N HIS A 80 -9.12 7.70 -20.24
CA HIS A 80 -9.46 8.87 -19.45
C HIS A 80 -8.29 9.84 -19.29
N MET A 81 -7.06 9.36 -19.37
CA MET A 81 -5.87 10.18 -19.19
C MET A 81 -4.72 9.74 -20.09
N THR A 82 -3.82 10.66 -20.40
CA THR A 82 -2.57 10.38 -21.11
C THR A 82 -1.52 9.95 -20.11
N LEU A 83 -0.97 8.75 -20.30
CA LEU A 83 0.18 8.27 -19.53
C LEU A 83 1.47 8.73 -20.20
N LEU A 84 2.37 9.29 -19.41
CA LEU A 84 3.66 9.81 -19.85
C LEU A 84 4.82 8.95 -19.33
N PRO A 85 6.00 9.01 -19.97
CA PRO A 85 7.21 8.40 -19.40
C PRO A 85 7.49 8.95 -18.00
N GLY A 86 7.63 8.05 -17.03
CA GLY A 86 7.79 8.38 -15.61
C GLY A 86 6.53 8.20 -14.77
N ASP A 87 5.37 8.08 -15.39
CA ASP A 87 4.15 7.74 -14.65
C ASP A 87 4.25 6.32 -14.08
N MET A 88 3.78 6.18 -12.85
CA MET A 88 3.75 4.91 -12.13
C MET A 88 2.31 4.54 -11.76
N ILE A 89 1.98 3.27 -11.96
CA ILE A 89 0.66 2.74 -11.64
C ILE A 89 0.82 1.67 -10.56
N LEU A 90 0.20 1.91 -9.41
CA LEU A 90 0.06 0.91 -8.37
C LEU A 90 -1.14 0.02 -8.74
N THR A 91 -0.87 -1.25 -9.03
CA THR A 91 -1.85 -2.16 -9.63
C THR A 91 -2.75 -2.87 -8.62
N GLY A 92 -2.53 -2.64 -7.35
CA GLY A 92 -3.30 -3.25 -6.27
C GLY A 92 -2.42 -4.03 -5.29
N THR A 93 -3.04 -4.56 -4.26
CA THR A 93 -2.38 -5.29 -3.18
C THR A 93 -3.17 -6.56 -2.83
N PRO A 94 -2.50 -7.64 -2.40
CA PRO A 94 -3.18 -8.81 -1.83
C PRO A 94 -3.99 -8.44 -0.58
N ALA A 95 -4.91 -9.32 -0.19
CA ALA A 95 -5.63 -9.21 1.08
C ALA A 95 -4.67 -9.25 2.29
N ASN A 96 -5.19 -8.95 3.47
CA ASN A 96 -4.49 -9.02 4.76
C ASN A 96 -3.48 -7.89 5.01
N SER A 97 -3.84 -6.65 4.65
CA SER A 97 -3.09 -5.49 5.18
C SER A 97 -3.03 -5.52 6.71
N ARG A 98 -1.90 -5.08 7.27
CA ARG A 98 -1.68 -5.04 8.72
C ARG A 98 -1.32 -3.64 9.17
N PRO A 99 -1.74 -3.22 10.37
CA PRO A 99 -1.24 -2.00 10.97
C PRO A 99 0.26 -2.12 11.27
N MET A 100 0.95 -1.01 11.14
CA MET A 100 2.38 -0.91 11.39
C MET A 100 2.63 0.14 12.47
N GLN A 101 3.70 -0.06 13.25
CA GLN A 101 4.15 0.86 14.28
C GLN A 101 5.55 1.40 13.94
N PRO A 102 5.94 2.56 14.46
CA PRO A 102 7.31 3.04 14.36
C PRO A 102 8.32 1.98 14.81
N GLY A 103 9.35 1.75 13.99
CA GLY A 103 10.35 0.71 14.21
C GLY A 103 10.08 -0.60 13.47
N ASP A 104 8.86 -0.85 12.99
CA ASP A 104 8.57 -2.03 12.19
C ASP A 104 9.34 -2.03 10.87
N VAL A 105 9.74 -3.21 10.44
CA VAL A 105 10.34 -3.44 9.13
C VAL A 105 9.30 -4.07 8.22
N ILE A 106 8.96 -3.37 7.15
CA ILE A 106 8.06 -3.84 6.10
C ILE A 106 8.85 -4.17 4.85
N GLU A 107 8.59 -5.33 4.26
CA GLU A 107 9.24 -5.75 3.04
C GLU A 107 8.20 -6.21 2.02
N VAL A 108 8.39 -5.83 0.77
CA VAL A 108 7.58 -6.31 -0.36
C VAL A 108 8.49 -7.01 -1.35
N GLU A 109 8.25 -8.28 -1.56
CA GLU A 109 8.97 -9.10 -2.51
C GLU A 109 8.08 -9.47 -3.69
N VAL A 110 8.57 -9.29 -4.90
CA VAL A 110 7.94 -9.78 -6.11
C VAL A 110 8.93 -10.66 -6.85
N SER A 111 8.51 -11.89 -7.15
CA SER A 111 9.36 -12.85 -7.84
C SER A 111 9.91 -12.27 -9.15
N GLY A 112 11.23 -12.28 -9.29
CA GLY A 112 11.93 -11.73 -10.47
C GLY A 112 12.16 -10.22 -10.43
N LEU A 113 11.59 -9.47 -9.46
CA LEU A 113 11.79 -8.02 -9.34
C LEU A 113 12.65 -7.63 -8.13
N GLY A 114 12.81 -8.55 -7.18
CA GLY A 114 13.56 -8.32 -5.95
C GLY A 114 12.68 -7.98 -4.75
N ARG A 115 13.32 -7.52 -3.68
CA ARG A 115 12.69 -7.21 -2.39
C ARG A 115 12.96 -5.75 -2.02
N LEU A 116 11.89 -5.01 -1.79
CA LEU A 116 11.90 -3.65 -1.27
C LEU A 116 11.76 -3.72 0.25
N THR A 117 12.66 -3.06 0.98
CA THR A 117 12.66 -3.05 2.45
C THR A 117 12.63 -1.62 2.95
N ASN A 118 11.73 -1.35 3.89
CA ASN A 118 11.58 -0.05 4.52
C ASN A 118 11.36 -0.21 6.03
N THR A 119 11.82 0.76 6.82
CA THR A 119 11.51 0.84 8.24
C THR A 119 10.48 1.94 8.46
N VAL A 120 9.45 1.64 9.23
CA VAL A 120 8.43 2.62 9.62
C VAL A 120 9.06 3.64 10.57
N ALA A 121 8.94 4.89 10.24
CA ALA A 121 9.44 5.99 11.07
C ALA A 121 8.28 6.73 11.73
N GLU A 122 8.55 7.25 12.92
CA GLU A 122 7.63 8.15 13.59
C GLU A 122 7.54 9.48 12.83
N ARG A 123 6.35 10.03 12.74
CA ARG A 123 6.11 11.37 12.22
C ARG A 123 5.66 12.28 13.35
N PRO A 124 6.11 13.54 13.38
CA PRO A 124 5.57 14.52 14.32
C PRO A 124 4.04 14.60 14.25
N ALA A 125 3.40 14.64 15.40
CA ALA A 125 1.95 14.79 15.47
C ALA A 125 1.50 16.06 14.73
N PRO A 126 0.37 16.04 14.02
CA PRO A 126 -0.17 17.23 13.40
C PRO A 126 -0.50 18.30 14.47
N ASN A 127 -0.37 19.56 14.10
CA ASN A 127 -0.76 20.65 14.98
C ASN A 127 -2.27 20.61 15.21
N GLU A 128 -2.70 20.36 16.44
CA GLU A 128 -4.12 20.22 16.82
C GLU A 128 -4.97 21.48 16.52
N ALA A 129 -4.32 22.65 16.43
CA ALA A 129 -5.01 23.90 16.10
C ALA A 129 -5.27 24.10 14.60
N VAL A 130 -4.75 23.23 13.73
CA VAL A 130 -4.77 23.44 12.28
C VAL A 130 -5.37 22.24 11.55
N GLY A 131 -6.43 22.48 10.80
CA GLY A 131 -7.01 21.53 9.88
C GLY A 131 -7.72 20.35 10.55
N HIS A 132 -8.01 19.34 9.75
CA HIS A 132 -8.60 18.09 10.23
C HIS A 132 -7.56 17.23 10.95
N GLN A 133 -7.96 16.68 12.07
CA GLN A 133 -7.14 15.78 12.87
C GLN A 133 -7.42 14.32 12.48
N PRO A 134 -6.44 13.42 12.63
CA PRO A 134 -6.66 12.00 12.41
C PRO A 134 -7.67 11.46 13.45
N ALA A 135 -8.51 10.53 13.01
CA ALA A 135 -9.46 9.86 13.89
C ALA A 135 -9.64 8.41 13.46
N CYS A 136 -9.46 7.48 14.39
CA CYS A 136 -9.60 6.06 14.13
C CYS A 136 -10.96 5.56 14.62
N SER A 137 -11.95 5.52 13.71
CA SER A 137 -13.26 4.93 13.99
C SER A 137 -13.25 3.41 13.75
N GLU A 138 -14.20 2.68 14.36
CA GLU A 138 -14.38 1.25 14.08
C GLU A 138 -14.64 0.99 12.60
N ALA A 139 -15.38 1.86 11.94
CA ALA A 139 -15.65 1.77 10.49
C ALA A 139 -14.36 1.90 9.67
N VAL A 140 -13.47 2.83 10.02
CA VAL A 140 -12.16 2.99 9.40
C VAL A 140 -11.31 1.76 9.60
N ARG A 141 -11.25 1.21 10.83
CA ARG A 141 -10.50 -0.02 11.13
C ARG A 141 -10.99 -1.19 10.29
N ARG A 142 -12.30 -1.41 10.23
CA ARG A 142 -12.89 -2.50 9.46
C ARG A 142 -12.56 -2.42 7.97
N VAL A 143 -12.56 -1.23 7.39
CA VAL A 143 -12.20 -1.02 5.98
C VAL A 143 -10.70 -1.19 5.76
N ALA A 144 -9.86 -0.70 6.67
CA ALA A 144 -8.41 -0.75 6.53
C ALA A 144 -7.84 -2.16 6.70
N LEU A 145 -8.44 -2.97 7.58
CA LEU A 145 -7.89 -4.27 7.99
C LEU A 145 -8.64 -5.46 7.35
N GLY A 146 -9.78 -5.22 6.71
CA GLY A 146 -10.63 -6.25 6.14
C GLY A 146 -11.63 -6.85 7.14
N SER A 147 -12.61 -7.62 6.63
CA SER A 147 -13.71 -8.17 7.42
C SER A 147 -13.28 -9.24 8.42
N ASP A 148 -12.14 -9.88 8.18
CA ASP A 148 -11.68 -11.04 8.95
C ASP A 148 -10.70 -10.67 10.06
N PHE A 149 -10.43 -9.38 10.22
CA PHE A 149 -9.54 -8.89 11.24
C PHE A 149 -10.32 -8.61 12.54
N ASP A 150 -10.04 -9.37 13.59
CA ASP A 150 -10.62 -9.11 14.91
C ASP A 150 -9.94 -7.90 15.56
N ALA A 151 -10.74 -6.92 15.98
CA ALA A 151 -10.25 -5.70 16.64
C ALA A 151 -9.47 -5.97 17.94
N GLY A 152 -9.54 -7.20 18.47
CA GLY A 152 -8.77 -7.64 19.64
C GLY A 152 -7.28 -7.87 19.37
N ASP A 153 -6.87 -7.99 18.11
CA ASP A 153 -5.47 -8.27 17.74
C ASP A 153 -4.60 -7.00 17.63
N VAL A 154 -5.20 -5.82 17.67
CA VAL A 154 -4.48 -4.56 17.66
C VAL A 154 -4.41 -4.00 19.08
N ARG A 155 -3.28 -4.16 19.75
CA ARG A 155 -2.99 -3.38 20.95
C ARG A 155 -2.69 -1.95 20.48
N ILE A 156 -3.62 -1.05 20.72
CA ILE A 156 -3.36 0.38 20.73
C ILE A 156 -2.97 0.70 22.18
N GLU A 157 -1.70 0.96 22.39
CA GLU A 157 -1.29 1.61 23.63
C GLU A 157 -1.74 3.07 23.52
N ASP A 158 -2.59 3.50 24.47
CA ASP A 158 -3.09 4.87 24.61
C ASP A 158 -1.96 5.87 24.93
#